data_032379c9ed818c05208153b0252ae414
#
_entry.id   032379c9ed818c05208153b0252ae414
#
_cell.length_a   1.000
_cell.length_b   1.000
_cell.length_c   1.000
_cell.angle_alpha   90.00
_cell.angle_beta   90.00
_cell.angle_gamma   90.00
#
_symmetry.space_group_name_H-M   'P 1'
#
loop_
_entity.id
_entity.type
_entity.pdbx_description
1 polymer ?
#
loop_
_entity_poly.entity_id
_entity_poly.type
_entity_poly.pdbx_seq_one_letter_code
_entity_poly.pdbx_strand_id
1 'polypeptide(L)'
;MRIDILTLFPKIAIAPLGESMMKRAQKAGLVKVCAHDLRRWATGKHRKTDDYLCGGGQGMLLKPEPIFAAIEELRKESSKIILLTPQGSVFKQEKARELSGEEHLIFICGHYEGVDHRVIEQLVDLELSIGDYVLTNGAIAAAVVTDAIVRLLPGALGDARSAVDESFFDPNLLEAPAYTKPIEFRGLKVPEILLSGHHSKIEEWKAEMSIERTRANRPDLLDQ
;
A
#
# COMPACT_ATOMS: atom_id res chain seq x y z
N MET A 1 -3.78 -3.69 -14.85
CA MET A 1 -4.46 -3.56 -13.55
C MET A 1 -5.30 -2.28 -13.50
N ARG A 2 -6.43 -2.29 -12.77
CA ARG A 2 -7.20 -1.08 -12.44
C ARG A 2 -7.34 -0.94 -10.92
N ILE A 3 -7.22 0.28 -10.40
CA ILE A 3 -7.41 0.60 -8.98
C ILE A 3 -8.35 1.79 -8.87
N ASP A 4 -9.51 1.59 -8.25
CA ASP A 4 -10.47 2.63 -7.93
C ASP A 4 -10.43 2.92 -6.42
N ILE A 5 -10.33 4.19 -6.03
CA ILE A 5 -10.21 4.63 -4.64
C ILE A 5 -11.43 5.49 -4.30
N LEU A 6 -12.31 4.99 -3.43
CA LEU A 6 -13.47 5.70 -2.93
C LEU A 6 -13.09 6.51 -1.69
N THR A 7 -13.23 7.83 -1.73
CA THR A 7 -12.81 8.71 -0.64
C THR A 7 -13.58 10.03 -0.67
N LEU A 8 -13.61 10.75 0.44
CA LEU A 8 -14.07 12.15 0.50
C LEU A 8 -13.02 13.14 -0.04
N PHE A 9 -11.76 12.72 -0.16
CA PHE A 9 -10.63 13.59 -0.52
C PHE A 9 -9.76 12.98 -1.63
N PRO A 10 -10.26 12.92 -2.88
CA PRO A 10 -9.53 12.31 -4.01
C PRO A 10 -8.11 12.86 -4.20
N LYS A 11 -7.91 14.14 -3.96
CA LYS A 11 -6.58 14.79 -4.11
C LYS A 11 -5.53 14.22 -3.14
N ILE A 12 -5.95 13.81 -1.93
CA ILE A 12 -5.03 13.21 -0.95
C ILE A 12 -4.57 11.83 -1.44
N ALA A 13 -5.49 11.03 -1.99
CA ALA A 13 -5.15 9.71 -2.50
C ALA A 13 -4.27 9.76 -3.75
N ILE A 14 -4.52 10.69 -4.68
CA ILE A 14 -3.90 10.69 -6.00
C ILE A 14 -2.58 11.45 -6.09
N ALA A 15 -2.36 12.46 -5.23
CA ALA A 15 -1.20 13.33 -5.33
C ALA A 15 0.15 12.57 -5.30
N PRO A 16 0.42 11.64 -4.36
CA PRO A 16 1.68 10.90 -4.34
C PRO A 16 1.82 9.92 -5.52
N LEU A 17 0.70 9.51 -6.12
CA LEU A 17 0.67 8.57 -7.23
C LEU A 17 0.85 9.23 -8.61
N GLY A 18 0.96 10.55 -8.64
CA GLY A 18 1.13 11.34 -9.87
C GLY A 18 2.58 11.59 -10.28
N GLU A 19 3.57 11.13 -9.52
CA GLU A 19 4.99 11.41 -9.76
C GLU A 19 5.86 10.15 -9.86
N SER A 20 7.12 10.33 -10.26
CA SER A 20 8.16 9.30 -10.29
C SER A 20 7.72 8.00 -10.99
N MET A 21 7.97 6.86 -10.36
CA MET A 21 7.69 5.53 -10.88
C MET A 21 6.18 5.30 -11.10
N MET A 22 5.34 5.76 -10.18
CA MET A 22 3.88 5.64 -10.29
C MET A 22 3.33 6.33 -11.55
N LYS A 23 3.84 7.53 -11.86
CA LYS A 23 3.51 8.25 -13.10
C LYS A 23 3.96 7.48 -14.34
N ARG A 24 5.15 6.86 -14.31
CA ARG A 24 5.67 6.04 -15.43
C ARG A 24 4.83 4.79 -15.64
N ALA A 25 4.48 4.06 -14.58
CA ALA A 25 3.63 2.87 -14.65
C ALA A 25 2.25 3.17 -15.27
N GLN A 26 1.63 4.28 -14.86
CA GLN A 26 0.36 4.73 -15.43
C GLN A 26 0.51 5.14 -16.91
N LYS A 27 1.55 5.89 -17.28
CA LYS A 27 1.83 6.25 -18.67
C LYS A 27 2.11 5.06 -19.58
N ALA A 28 2.76 4.02 -19.03
CA ALA A 28 3.00 2.77 -19.73
C ALA A 28 1.75 1.87 -19.84
N GLY A 29 0.62 2.27 -19.23
CA GLY A 29 -0.62 1.50 -19.26
C GLY A 29 -0.62 0.25 -18.36
N LEU A 30 0.38 0.10 -17.48
CA LEU A 30 0.48 -1.05 -16.56
C LEU A 30 -0.62 -1.00 -15.50
N VAL A 31 -0.98 0.20 -15.06
CA VAL A 31 -2.05 0.42 -14.10
C VAL A 31 -2.83 1.68 -14.46
N LYS A 32 -4.14 1.65 -14.17
CA LYS A 32 -5.01 2.83 -14.18
C LYS A 32 -5.50 3.08 -12.76
N VAL A 33 -5.09 4.20 -12.14
CA VAL A 33 -5.55 4.60 -10.81
C VAL A 33 -6.58 5.73 -10.95
N CYS A 34 -7.74 5.56 -10.33
CA CYS A 34 -8.83 6.54 -10.32
C CYS A 34 -9.28 6.79 -8.88
N ALA A 35 -9.23 8.03 -8.42
CA ALA A 35 -9.81 8.39 -7.14
C ALA A 35 -11.15 9.09 -7.34
N HIS A 36 -12.16 8.65 -6.60
CA HIS A 36 -13.54 9.08 -6.73
C HIS A 36 -14.00 9.77 -5.45
N ASP A 37 -14.63 10.94 -5.63
CA ASP A 37 -15.32 11.60 -4.52
C ASP A 37 -16.63 10.87 -4.21
N LEU A 38 -16.74 10.30 -3.01
CA LEU A 38 -17.90 9.56 -2.56
C LEU A 38 -19.20 10.38 -2.61
N ARG A 39 -19.11 11.72 -2.53
CA ARG A 39 -20.26 12.63 -2.66
C ARG A 39 -20.97 12.51 -4.01
N ARG A 40 -20.33 11.96 -5.03
CA ARG A 40 -20.92 11.72 -6.35
C ARG A 40 -22.14 10.81 -6.26
N TRP A 41 -22.14 9.85 -5.35
CA TRP A 41 -23.22 8.87 -5.15
C TRP A 41 -24.16 9.21 -3.99
N ALA A 42 -23.90 10.31 -3.29
CA ALA A 42 -24.78 10.78 -2.25
C ALA A 42 -26.02 11.46 -2.86
N THR A 43 -27.19 11.14 -2.32
CA THR A 43 -28.48 11.67 -2.73
C THR A 43 -28.86 12.94 -1.94
N GLY A 44 -29.88 13.66 -2.42
CA GLY A 44 -30.42 14.85 -1.78
C GLY A 44 -29.62 16.13 -2.07
N LYS A 45 -30.21 17.27 -1.70
CA LYS A 45 -29.67 18.63 -1.99
C LYS A 45 -28.26 18.84 -1.43
N HIS A 46 -27.95 18.26 -0.28
CA HIS A 46 -26.69 18.50 0.43
C HIS A 46 -25.64 17.41 0.20
N ARG A 47 -25.95 16.36 -0.59
CA ARG A 47 -25.03 15.22 -0.88
C ARG A 47 -24.31 14.72 0.36
N LYS A 48 -25.06 14.51 1.46
CA LYS A 48 -24.50 14.01 2.72
C LYS A 48 -24.01 12.59 2.57
N THR A 49 -22.77 12.36 2.98
CA THR A 49 -22.08 11.05 2.96
C THR A 49 -21.90 10.44 4.33
N ASP A 50 -22.26 11.17 5.37
CA ASP A 50 -22.05 10.83 6.78
C ASP A 50 -23.27 11.19 7.63
N ASP A 51 -23.37 10.58 8.81
CA ASP A 51 -24.40 10.89 9.81
C ASP A 51 -23.89 10.52 11.22
N TYR A 52 -24.66 10.86 12.25
CA TYR A 52 -24.36 10.51 13.63
C TYR A 52 -24.43 9.01 13.85
N LEU A 53 -23.63 8.50 14.82
CA LEU A 53 -23.66 7.09 15.20
C LEU A 53 -25.00 6.72 15.84
N CYS A 54 -25.57 5.58 15.44
CA CYS A 54 -26.66 4.94 16.18
C CYS A 54 -26.15 4.46 17.55
N GLY A 55 -26.91 4.66 18.59
CA GLY A 55 -26.48 4.35 19.96
C GLY A 55 -25.76 5.48 20.68
N GLY A 56 -25.52 6.61 20.01
CA GLY A 56 -24.81 7.77 20.56
C GLY A 56 -23.29 7.64 20.43
N GLY A 57 -22.57 8.66 20.91
CA GLY A 57 -21.12 8.77 20.80
C GLY A 57 -20.72 10.08 20.14
N GLN A 58 -19.41 10.35 20.12
CA GLN A 58 -18.86 11.53 19.42
C GLN A 58 -18.46 11.13 18.00
N GLY A 59 -18.49 12.11 17.07
CA GLY A 59 -18.07 11.90 15.69
C GLY A 59 -19.21 11.56 14.74
N MET A 60 -18.82 11.22 13.53
CA MET A 60 -19.70 10.91 12.39
C MET A 60 -19.28 9.55 11.82
N LEU A 61 -20.16 8.91 11.08
CA LEU A 61 -19.90 7.64 10.41
C LEU A 61 -20.28 7.78 8.93
N LEU A 62 -19.48 7.24 8.03
CA LEU A 62 -19.85 7.20 6.61
C LEU A 62 -21.06 6.30 6.41
N LYS A 63 -22.05 6.85 5.71
CA LYS A 63 -23.32 6.19 5.42
C LYS A 63 -23.13 5.04 4.42
N PRO A 64 -23.95 3.97 4.51
CA PRO A 64 -23.88 2.86 3.59
C PRO A 64 -24.33 3.23 2.17
N GLU A 65 -25.37 4.05 2.00
CA GLU A 65 -26.01 4.27 0.70
C GLU A 65 -25.04 4.79 -0.38
N PRO A 66 -24.19 5.83 -0.13
CA PRO A 66 -23.25 6.29 -1.14
C PRO A 66 -22.19 5.23 -1.50
N ILE A 67 -21.79 4.41 -0.51
CA ILE A 67 -20.76 3.38 -0.72
C ILE A 67 -21.35 2.23 -1.54
N PHE A 68 -22.56 1.75 -1.22
CA PHE A 68 -23.24 0.72 -2.00
C PHE A 68 -23.42 1.17 -3.45
N ALA A 69 -23.96 2.37 -3.68
CA ALA A 69 -24.16 2.89 -5.03
C ALA A 69 -22.84 3.04 -5.81
N ALA A 70 -21.76 3.43 -5.14
CA ALA A 70 -20.43 3.52 -5.76
C ALA A 70 -19.91 2.14 -6.16
N ILE A 71 -20.01 1.16 -5.27
CA ILE A 71 -19.57 -0.22 -5.54
C ILE A 71 -20.41 -0.84 -6.66
N GLU A 72 -21.72 -0.69 -6.64
CA GLU A 72 -22.62 -1.20 -7.71
C GLU A 72 -22.25 -0.63 -9.09
N GLU A 73 -21.84 0.65 -9.18
CA GLU A 73 -21.42 1.26 -10.45
C GLU A 73 -20.02 0.79 -10.90
N LEU A 74 -19.08 0.59 -9.96
CA LEU A 74 -17.67 0.36 -10.28
C LEU A 74 -17.30 -1.11 -10.35
N ARG A 75 -17.99 -1.97 -9.59
CA ARG A 75 -17.68 -3.38 -9.44
C ARG A 75 -17.79 -4.13 -10.77
N LYS A 76 -16.83 -5.01 -11.00
CA LYS A 76 -16.83 -6.05 -12.04
C LYS A 76 -16.78 -7.41 -11.36
N GLU A 77 -16.93 -8.48 -12.12
CA GLU A 77 -16.82 -9.85 -11.61
C GLU A 77 -15.45 -10.13 -10.97
N SER A 78 -14.38 -9.59 -11.56
CA SER A 78 -12.99 -9.71 -11.06
C SER A 78 -12.58 -8.64 -10.03
N SER A 79 -13.52 -7.89 -9.46
CA SER A 79 -13.21 -6.84 -8.50
C SER A 79 -12.99 -7.40 -7.11
N LYS A 80 -11.91 -6.97 -6.44
CA LYS A 80 -11.68 -7.19 -5.01
C LYS A 80 -11.88 -5.88 -4.26
N ILE A 81 -12.80 -5.90 -3.29
CA ILE A 81 -13.20 -4.72 -2.50
C ILE A 81 -12.48 -4.75 -1.16
N ILE A 82 -11.70 -3.71 -0.90
CA ILE A 82 -10.82 -3.64 0.26
C ILE A 82 -11.14 -2.39 1.08
N LEU A 83 -11.47 -2.57 2.35
CA LEU A 83 -11.62 -1.48 3.30
C LEU A 83 -10.26 -1.20 3.96
N LEU A 84 -9.82 0.05 3.92
CA LEU A 84 -8.65 0.50 4.65
C LEU A 84 -9.06 1.01 6.03
N THR A 85 -8.70 0.25 7.05
CA THR A 85 -9.12 0.46 8.44
C THR A 85 -8.02 0.00 9.40
N PRO A 86 -7.81 0.66 10.54
CA PRO A 86 -6.88 0.18 11.57
C PRO A 86 -7.30 -1.16 12.19
N GLN A 87 -8.54 -1.60 12.00
CA GLN A 87 -9.08 -2.86 12.52
C GLN A 87 -8.76 -4.07 11.63
N GLY A 88 -8.28 -3.82 10.40
CA GLY A 88 -7.94 -4.86 9.43
C GLY A 88 -6.63 -5.59 9.73
N SER A 89 -6.37 -6.65 8.97
CA SER A 89 -5.09 -7.36 9.00
C SER A 89 -3.94 -6.46 8.54
N VAL A 90 -2.78 -6.60 9.19
CA VAL A 90 -1.62 -5.77 8.87
C VAL A 90 -1.11 -6.08 7.44
N PHE A 91 -1.02 -5.04 6.63
CA PHE A 91 -0.50 -5.11 5.26
C PHE A 91 1.00 -5.39 5.27
N LYS A 92 1.40 -6.51 4.68
CA LYS A 92 2.80 -6.96 4.52
C LYS A 92 3.13 -7.11 3.04
N GLN A 93 4.42 -7.24 2.71
CA GLN A 93 4.91 -7.41 1.34
C GLN A 93 4.29 -8.63 0.62
N GLU A 94 4.04 -9.70 1.36
CA GLU A 94 3.35 -10.89 0.83
C GLU A 94 1.95 -10.55 0.31
N LYS A 95 1.18 -9.76 1.08
CA LYS A 95 -0.14 -9.30 0.64
C LYS A 95 -0.06 -8.36 -0.55
N ALA A 96 0.99 -7.53 -0.65
CA ALA A 96 1.22 -6.72 -1.84
C ALA A 96 1.45 -7.57 -3.08
N ARG A 97 2.22 -8.68 -2.97
CA ARG A 97 2.43 -9.64 -4.06
C ARG A 97 1.12 -10.32 -4.47
N GLU A 98 0.33 -10.80 -3.51
CA GLU A 98 -0.99 -11.39 -3.79
C GLU A 98 -1.86 -10.40 -4.57
N LEU A 99 -2.01 -9.17 -4.06
CA LEU A 99 -2.86 -8.16 -4.67
C LEU A 99 -2.33 -7.63 -6.02
N SER A 100 -1.03 -7.76 -6.29
CA SER A 100 -0.46 -7.39 -7.60
C SER A 100 -0.90 -8.31 -8.74
N GLY A 101 -1.41 -9.51 -8.42
CA GLY A 101 -2.01 -10.44 -9.38
C GLY A 101 -3.47 -10.14 -9.73
N GLU A 102 -4.13 -9.23 -9.03
CA GLU A 102 -5.54 -8.90 -9.26
C GLU A 102 -5.72 -7.96 -10.45
N GLU A 103 -6.81 -8.13 -11.19
CA GLU A 103 -7.13 -7.26 -12.32
C GLU A 103 -7.71 -5.92 -11.90
N HIS A 104 -8.55 -5.94 -10.84
CA HIS A 104 -9.28 -4.77 -10.37
C HIS A 104 -9.40 -4.73 -8.85
N LEU A 105 -8.89 -3.66 -8.24
CA LEU A 105 -9.02 -3.37 -6.82
C LEU A 105 -9.91 -2.14 -6.60
N ILE A 106 -10.80 -2.20 -5.61
CA ILE A 106 -11.59 -1.06 -5.15
C ILE A 106 -11.27 -0.83 -3.69
N PHE A 107 -10.62 0.29 -3.38
CA PHE A 107 -10.32 0.70 -2.02
C PHE A 107 -11.43 1.59 -1.47
N ILE A 108 -12.01 1.21 -0.32
CA ILE A 108 -12.90 2.06 0.48
C ILE A 108 -12.05 2.74 1.55
N CYS A 109 -12.03 4.06 1.53
CA CYS A 109 -11.29 4.88 2.49
C CYS A 109 -12.24 5.45 3.53
N GLY A 110 -12.19 4.94 4.75
CA GLY A 110 -12.92 5.47 5.89
C GLY A 110 -12.50 6.92 6.22
N HIS A 111 -13.39 7.64 6.87
CA HIS A 111 -13.17 8.96 7.45
C HIS A 111 -13.98 9.07 8.75
N TYR A 112 -13.67 10.02 9.63
CA TYR A 112 -14.30 10.15 10.95
C TYR A 112 -14.13 8.86 11.77
N GLU A 113 -15.24 8.25 12.24
CA GLU A 113 -15.26 6.99 13.01
C GLU A 113 -15.24 5.74 12.10
N GLY A 114 -15.16 5.92 10.78
CA GLY A 114 -15.11 4.81 9.82
C GLY A 114 -16.31 4.74 8.89
N VAL A 115 -16.72 3.52 8.57
CA VAL A 115 -17.86 3.23 7.67
C VAL A 115 -18.94 2.43 8.40
N ASP A 116 -20.20 2.56 7.99
CA ASP A 116 -21.29 1.76 8.51
C ASP A 116 -20.98 0.26 8.37
N HIS A 117 -21.19 -0.51 9.42
CA HIS A 117 -20.79 -1.93 9.50
C HIS A 117 -21.46 -2.79 8.41
N ARG A 118 -22.66 -2.43 7.95
CA ARG A 118 -23.34 -3.12 6.85
C ARG A 118 -22.55 -3.09 5.54
N VAL A 119 -21.68 -2.08 5.34
CA VAL A 119 -20.75 -2.04 4.19
C VAL A 119 -19.73 -3.17 4.32
N ILE A 120 -19.21 -3.40 5.52
CA ILE A 120 -18.22 -4.45 5.79
C ILE A 120 -18.85 -5.82 5.54
N GLU A 121 -20.01 -6.07 6.15
CA GLU A 121 -20.70 -7.37 6.05
C GLU A 121 -21.12 -7.76 4.64
N GLN A 122 -21.47 -6.79 3.80
CA GLN A 122 -22.12 -7.08 2.51
C GLN A 122 -21.22 -6.85 1.28
N LEU A 123 -20.18 -6.02 1.40
CA LEU A 123 -19.40 -5.59 0.24
C LEU A 123 -17.91 -5.88 0.33
N VAL A 124 -17.35 -5.90 1.55
CA VAL A 124 -15.89 -5.94 1.74
C VAL A 124 -15.37 -7.38 1.67
N ASP A 125 -14.42 -7.62 0.77
CA ASP A 125 -13.72 -8.90 0.67
C ASP A 125 -12.53 -8.98 1.63
N LEU A 126 -11.96 -7.82 2.00
CA LEU A 126 -10.75 -7.75 2.83
C LEU A 126 -10.68 -6.43 3.59
N GLU A 127 -10.35 -6.49 4.88
CA GLU A 127 -9.99 -5.34 5.70
C GLU A 127 -8.47 -5.29 5.89
N LEU A 128 -7.84 -4.13 5.55
CA LEU A 128 -6.39 -3.94 5.65
C LEU A 128 -6.03 -2.74 6.52
N SER A 129 -5.06 -2.94 7.41
CA SER A 129 -4.35 -1.91 8.17
C SER A 129 -2.93 -1.72 7.63
N ILE A 130 -2.44 -0.49 7.57
CA ILE A 130 -1.03 -0.22 7.23
C ILE A 130 -0.12 -0.13 8.46
N GLY A 131 -0.63 -0.46 9.65
CA GLY A 131 0.11 -0.48 10.92
C GLY A 131 -0.76 -0.10 12.11
N ASP A 132 -0.23 -0.29 13.31
CA ASP A 132 -0.93 -0.08 14.58
C ASP A 132 -0.93 1.40 14.99
N TYR A 133 -1.54 2.23 14.16
CA TYR A 133 -1.75 3.66 14.39
C TYR A 133 -2.98 4.15 13.62
N VAL A 134 -3.57 5.25 14.09
CA VAL A 134 -4.76 5.83 13.50
C VAL A 134 -4.41 7.03 12.64
N LEU A 135 -4.93 7.07 11.41
CA LEU A 135 -4.84 8.19 10.49
C LEU A 135 -6.15 8.99 10.47
N THR A 136 -6.09 10.23 10.01
CA THR A 136 -7.28 11.08 9.86
C THR A 136 -8.26 10.58 8.81
N ASN A 137 -7.79 9.78 7.84
CA ASN A 137 -8.59 9.15 6.78
C ASN A 137 -7.82 8.03 6.07
N GLY A 138 -8.56 7.15 5.39
CA GLY A 138 -7.97 6.01 4.65
C GLY A 138 -7.30 6.37 3.32
N ALA A 139 -7.38 7.62 2.82
CA ALA A 139 -6.84 7.98 1.50
C ALA A 139 -5.31 7.89 1.44
N ILE A 140 -4.61 8.21 2.55
CA ILE A 140 -3.16 8.04 2.65
C ILE A 140 -2.80 6.55 2.66
N ALA A 141 -3.54 5.74 3.41
CA ALA A 141 -3.34 4.29 3.42
C ALA A 141 -3.55 3.69 2.01
N ALA A 142 -4.57 4.15 1.27
CA ALA A 142 -4.79 3.74 -0.12
C ALA A 142 -3.60 4.06 -1.02
N ALA A 143 -2.99 5.24 -0.86
CA ALA A 143 -1.80 5.61 -1.63
C ALA A 143 -0.60 4.69 -1.31
N VAL A 144 -0.35 4.40 -0.03
CA VAL A 144 0.72 3.48 0.42
C VAL A 144 0.52 2.08 -0.15
N VAL A 145 -0.69 1.52 0.00
CA VAL A 145 -1.00 0.17 -0.49
C VAL A 145 -0.92 0.13 -2.02
N THR A 146 -1.41 1.16 -2.73
CA THR A 146 -1.32 1.28 -4.19
C THR A 146 0.14 1.30 -4.66
N ASP A 147 1.01 2.08 -4.02
CA ASP A 147 2.43 2.16 -4.39
C ASP A 147 3.11 0.79 -4.23
N ALA A 148 2.91 0.14 -3.07
CA ALA A 148 3.49 -1.17 -2.78
C ALA A 148 3.04 -2.26 -3.77
N ILE A 149 1.79 -2.22 -4.25
CA ILE A 149 1.26 -3.15 -5.25
C ILE A 149 1.81 -2.84 -6.64
N VAL A 150 1.72 -1.60 -7.08
CA VAL A 150 2.03 -1.21 -8.47
C VAL A 150 3.51 -1.39 -8.80
N ARG A 151 4.41 -1.17 -7.84
CA ARG A 151 5.84 -1.42 -8.06
C ARG A 151 6.19 -2.88 -8.35
N LEU A 152 5.30 -3.83 -8.00
CA LEU A 152 5.46 -5.26 -8.26
C LEU A 152 4.92 -5.69 -9.63
N LEU A 153 4.21 -4.82 -10.34
CA LEU A 153 3.71 -5.14 -11.68
C LEU A 153 4.88 -5.33 -12.66
N PRO A 154 4.82 -6.35 -13.54
CA PRO A 154 5.83 -6.55 -14.57
C PRO A 154 6.05 -5.27 -15.41
N GLY A 155 7.30 -4.80 -15.50
CA GLY A 155 7.67 -3.59 -16.23
C GLY A 155 7.49 -2.28 -15.47
N ALA A 156 7.02 -2.28 -14.21
CA ALA A 156 6.92 -1.09 -13.38
C ALA A 156 8.30 -0.62 -12.90
N LEU A 157 9.15 -1.55 -12.47
CA LEU A 157 10.57 -1.29 -12.16
C LEU A 157 11.42 -1.41 -13.41
N GLY A 158 12.46 -0.57 -13.51
CA GLY A 158 13.38 -0.56 -14.66
C GLY A 158 14.25 -1.83 -14.76
N ASP A 159 14.54 -2.48 -13.63
CA ASP A 159 15.19 -3.78 -13.56
C ASP A 159 14.33 -4.71 -12.68
N ALA A 160 13.94 -5.85 -13.26
CA ALA A 160 13.13 -6.86 -12.54
C ALA A 160 13.87 -7.43 -11.31
N ARG A 161 15.22 -7.40 -11.31
CA ARG A 161 16.04 -7.83 -10.16
C ARG A 161 15.93 -6.89 -8.97
N SER A 162 15.57 -5.62 -9.18
CA SER A 162 15.38 -4.67 -8.07
C SER A 162 14.29 -5.09 -7.08
N ALA A 163 13.34 -5.94 -7.49
CA ALA A 163 12.30 -6.47 -6.61
C ALA A 163 12.72 -7.78 -5.88
N VAL A 164 13.86 -8.37 -6.29
CA VAL A 164 14.36 -9.65 -5.74
C VAL A 164 15.39 -9.43 -4.63
N ASP A 165 16.18 -8.36 -4.73
CA ASP A 165 17.28 -8.06 -3.80
C ASP A 165 16.88 -7.05 -2.71
N GLU A 166 15.59 -6.89 -2.41
CA GLU A 166 15.07 -5.92 -1.44
C GLU A 166 14.58 -6.57 -0.14
N SER A 167 14.44 -5.74 0.91
CA SER A 167 13.84 -6.16 2.17
C SER A 167 12.48 -6.81 1.97
N PHE A 168 12.21 -7.91 2.69
CA PHE A 168 10.98 -8.69 2.62
C PHE A 168 10.74 -9.43 1.29
N PHE A 169 11.77 -9.58 0.42
CA PHE A 169 11.72 -10.58 -0.64
C PHE A 169 11.71 -11.98 -0.02
N ASP A 170 12.68 -12.26 0.85
CA ASP A 170 12.49 -13.26 1.91
C ASP A 170 11.70 -12.57 3.03
N PRO A 171 10.51 -13.08 3.42
CA PRO A 171 9.65 -12.41 4.40
C PRO A 171 10.33 -12.20 5.76
N ASN A 172 11.40 -12.94 6.04
CA ASN A 172 12.12 -12.94 7.30
C ASN A 172 13.40 -12.10 7.30
N LEU A 173 13.75 -11.47 6.17
CA LEU A 173 15.03 -10.77 6.04
C LEU A 173 14.87 -9.32 5.56
N LEU A 174 15.73 -8.46 6.11
CA LEU A 174 16.02 -7.14 5.57
C LEU A 174 17.19 -7.23 4.59
N GLU A 175 17.23 -6.34 3.61
CA GLU A 175 18.38 -6.21 2.70
C GLU A 175 19.67 -5.84 3.42
N ALA A 176 20.82 -6.22 2.85
CA ALA A 176 22.14 -5.82 3.30
C ALA A 176 22.34 -4.30 3.21
N PRO A 177 23.30 -3.72 3.98
CA PRO A 177 23.66 -2.30 3.83
C PRO A 177 24.17 -2.00 2.41
N ALA A 178 23.64 -0.95 1.80
CA ALA A 178 24.07 -0.47 0.50
C ALA A 178 25.04 0.70 0.64
N TYR A 179 26.06 0.75 -0.24
CA TYR A 179 27.07 1.79 -0.29
C TYR A 179 27.16 2.40 -1.68
N THR A 180 27.54 3.69 -1.75
CA THR A 180 27.78 4.41 -2.99
C THR A 180 29.07 5.22 -2.91
N LYS A 181 29.46 5.89 -3.99
CA LYS A 181 30.59 6.84 -4.01
C LYS A 181 30.27 8.09 -3.20
N PRO A 182 31.29 8.74 -2.61
CA PRO A 182 32.72 8.39 -2.65
C PRO A 182 33.05 7.16 -1.80
N ILE A 183 34.18 6.46 -2.13
CA ILE A 183 34.64 5.25 -1.41
C ILE A 183 34.98 5.55 0.06
N GLU A 184 35.47 6.76 0.34
CA GLU A 184 35.72 7.25 1.69
C GLU A 184 35.01 8.60 1.88
N PHE A 185 34.26 8.72 2.98
CA PHE A 185 33.58 9.95 3.38
C PHE A 185 33.72 10.17 4.88
N ARG A 186 34.39 11.25 5.29
CA ARG A 186 34.65 11.63 6.70
C ARG A 186 35.30 10.51 7.54
N GLY A 187 36.26 9.79 6.94
CA GLY A 187 36.92 8.66 7.58
C GLY A 187 36.15 7.34 7.58
N LEU A 188 34.90 7.33 7.09
CA LEU A 188 34.08 6.12 6.90
C LEU A 188 34.34 5.55 5.51
N LYS A 189 34.68 4.25 5.45
CA LYS A 189 35.02 3.57 4.19
C LYS A 189 33.95 2.59 3.75
N VAL A 190 33.80 2.46 2.43
CA VAL A 190 33.06 1.33 1.84
C VAL A 190 33.82 0.04 2.15
N PRO A 191 33.16 -1.05 2.57
CA PRO A 191 33.81 -2.34 2.81
C PRO A 191 34.60 -2.80 1.57
N GLU A 192 35.85 -3.23 1.78
CA GLU A 192 36.78 -3.61 0.68
C GLU A 192 36.22 -4.74 -0.18
N ILE A 193 35.46 -5.66 0.44
CA ILE A 193 34.84 -6.77 -0.28
C ILE A 193 33.90 -6.29 -1.41
N LEU A 194 33.18 -5.18 -1.22
CA LEU A 194 32.28 -4.61 -2.23
C LEU A 194 33.05 -3.97 -3.41
N LEU A 195 34.35 -3.70 -3.24
CA LEU A 195 35.23 -3.13 -4.24
C LEU A 195 36.09 -4.21 -4.95
N SER A 196 36.03 -5.46 -4.47
CA SER A 196 36.92 -6.55 -4.92
C SER A 196 36.60 -7.09 -6.32
N GLY A 197 35.37 -6.93 -6.82
CA GLY A 197 34.89 -7.56 -8.05
C GLY A 197 34.61 -9.07 -7.93
N HIS A 198 34.78 -9.67 -6.76
CA HIS A 198 34.51 -11.10 -6.52
C HIS A 198 33.05 -11.32 -6.19
N HIS A 199 32.20 -11.52 -7.20
CA HIS A 199 30.75 -11.61 -7.05
C HIS A 199 30.29 -12.65 -6.00
N SER A 200 30.86 -13.84 -5.97
CA SER A 200 30.49 -14.86 -4.96
C SER A 200 30.70 -14.37 -3.54
N LYS A 201 31.88 -13.80 -3.25
CA LYS A 201 32.20 -13.26 -1.91
C LYS A 201 31.35 -12.04 -1.54
N ILE A 202 30.98 -11.25 -2.54
CA ILE A 202 30.06 -10.10 -2.34
C ILE A 202 28.68 -10.62 -1.93
N GLU A 203 28.17 -11.65 -2.59
CA GLU A 203 26.85 -12.24 -2.24
C GLU A 203 26.88 -12.92 -0.86
N GLU A 204 27.96 -13.64 -0.52
CA GLU A 204 28.17 -14.18 0.83
C GLU A 204 28.15 -13.09 1.90
N TRP A 205 28.90 -12.00 1.68
CA TRP A 205 28.93 -10.86 2.58
C TRP A 205 27.55 -10.20 2.71
N LYS A 206 26.81 -10.02 1.60
CA LYS A 206 25.46 -9.47 1.65
C LYS A 206 24.50 -10.34 2.47
N ALA A 207 24.58 -11.66 2.32
CA ALA A 207 23.76 -12.60 3.08
C ALA A 207 24.04 -12.50 4.59
N GLU A 208 25.32 -12.45 4.99
CA GLU A 208 25.72 -12.26 6.39
C GLU A 208 25.20 -10.93 6.94
N MET A 209 25.43 -9.84 6.23
CA MET A 209 24.99 -8.49 6.65
C MET A 209 23.47 -8.35 6.70
N SER A 210 22.74 -9.03 5.82
CA SER A 210 21.29 -9.10 5.86
C SER A 210 20.79 -9.71 7.17
N ILE A 211 21.37 -10.85 7.58
CA ILE A 211 21.02 -11.53 8.83
C ILE A 211 21.38 -10.65 10.04
N GLU A 212 22.58 -10.06 10.06
CA GLU A 212 23.00 -9.18 11.15
C GLU A 212 22.09 -7.96 11.28
N ARG A 213 21.76 -7.32 10.16
CA ARG A 213 20.87 -6.16 10.14
C ARG A 213 19.46 -6.51 10.58
N THR A 214 18.96 -7.68 10.17
CA THR A 214 17.66 -8.18 10.60
C THR A 214 17.64 -8.41 12.10
N ARG A 215 18.66 -9.08 12.62
CA ARG A 215 18.80 -9.33 14.07
C ARG A 215 18.86 -8.03 14.88
N ALA A 216 19.55 -7.02 14.38
CA ALA A 216 19.67 -5.74 15.07
C ALA A 216 18.39 -4.89 15.04
N ASN A 217 17.67 -4.86 13.90
CA ASN A 217 16.58 -3.92 13.70
C ASN A 217 15.19 -4.55 13.78
N ARG A 218 15.08 -5.83 13.40
CA ARG A 218 13.82 -6.57 13.31
C ARG A 218 14.00 -8.02 13.77
N PRO A 219 14.42 -8.26 15.03
CA PRO A 219 14.59 -9.61 15.56
C PRO A 219 13.31 -10.45 15.47
N ASP A 220 12.15 -9.81 15.55
CA ASP A 220 10.83 -10.43 15.40
C ASP A 220 10.62 -11.20 14.07
N LEU A 221 11.42 -10.91 13.05
CA LEU A 221 11.36 -11.62 11.77
C LEU A 221 12.11 -12.96 11.80
N LEU A 222 13.08 -13.12 12.68
CA LEU A 222 13.90 -14.32 12.79
C LEU A 222 13.30 -15.37 13.75
N ASP A 223 12.34 -14.98 14.57
CA ASP A 223 11.69 -15.82 15.58
C ASP A 223 10.37 -16.46 15.08
N GLN A 224 10.09 -16.42 13.78
CA GLN A 224 8.87 -16.97 13.15
C GLN A 224 9.08 -18.35 12.55
#